data_96fb83e0d2966d4d1b382d253d1f4b51
#
_entry.id   96fb83e0d2966d4d1b382d253d1f4b51
#
_cell.length_a   1.000
_cell.length_b   1.000
_cell.length_c   1.000
_cell.angle_alpha   90.00
_cell.angle_beta   90.00
_cell.angle_gamma   90.00
#
_symmetry.space_group_name_H-M   'P 1'
#
loop_
_entity.id
_entity.type
_entity.pdbx_description
1 polymer ?
#
loop_
_entity_poly.entity_id
_entity_poly.type
_entity_poly.pdbx_seq_one_letter_code
_entity_poly.pdbx_strand_id
1 'polypeptide(L)'
;MEKFNESEIKYLAGLLDADGVLSFQFVDSYCCLNLQLAASESIDKHGYIDSLGNKMGHVTIRKWEDKNWSPSHAWRLYSSKDINMFVPRVVKHMVIKGKHWNNLYNKWKEFKGRKLSESEINYLKEFSKESRLDAGPIKSKKHPTWAWIAGYLDGDGCYSFKSHSNPEAKNSKVLHIAAVCNEPDRICIDLLYKAFGGSIRKEKNWIRWKRNLGVKDASFAIKFLRRVCNHSRLKKWKIEQMLNFHNNRLQRLSENNSTE
;
A
#
# COMPACT_ATOMS: atom_id res chain seq x y z
N MET A 1 -1.18 26.64 1.98
CA MET A 1 -2.13 25.53 2.28
C MET A 1 -1.41 24.19 2.20
N GLU A 2 -1.56 23.35 3.20
CA GLU A 2 -1.03 21.97 3.15
C GLU A 2 -1.79 21.15 2.10
N LYS A 3 -1.08 20.66 1.08
CA LYS A 3 -1.66 19.88 -0.02
C LYS A 3 -2.21 18.50 0.43
N PHE A 4 -1.65 17.96 1.54
CA PHE A 4 -2.08 16.69 2.16
C PHE A 4 -2.25 16.88 3.66
N ASN A 5 -3.35 16.40 4.21
CA ASN A 5 -3.55 16.35 5.65
C ASN A 5 -2.80 15.14 6.29
N GLU A 6 -2.71 15.14 7.62
CA GLU A 6 -1.94 14.13 8.36
C GLU A 6 -2.49 12.70 8.18
N SER A 7 -3.82 12.53 8.08
CA SER A 7 -4.42 11.21 7.84
C SER A 7 -4.07 10.68 6.45
N GLU A 8 -4.07 11.55 5.44
CA GLU A 8 -3.69 11.22 4.08
C GLU A 8 -2.20 10.88 3.96
N ILE A 9 -1.33 11.60 4.66
CA ILE A 9 0.11 11.27 4.74
C ILE A 9 0.33 9.87 5.34
N LYS A 10 -0.39 9.52 6.41
CA LYS A 10 -0.32 8.17 7.00
C LYS A 10 -0.82 7.08 6.07
N TYR A 11 -1.90 7.35 5.34
CA TYR A 11 -2.41 6.45 4.31
C TYR A 11 -1.38 6.26 3.18
N LEU A 12 -0.83 7.38 2.64
CA LEU A 12 0.19 7.33 1.60
C LEU A 12 1.46 6.62 2.07
N ALA A 13 1.86 6.76 3.33
CA ALA A 13 2.98 6.01 3.88
C ALA A 13 2.78 4.49 3.79
N GLY A 14 1.58 3.99 4.08
CA GLY A 14 1.25 2.58 3.92
C GLY A 14 1.24 2.14 2.46
N LEU A 15 0.62 2.93 1.59
CA LEU A 15 0.54 2.64 0.15
C LEU A 15 1.92 2.67 -0.51
N LEU A 16 2.79 3.60 -0.13
CA LEU A 16 4.16 3.69 -0.62
C LEU A 16 5.08 2.62 -0.04
N ASP A 17 4.82 2.17 1.19
CA ASP A 17 5.49 0.99 1.75
C ASP A 17 5.18 -0.28 0.94
N ALA A 18 3.96 -0.41 0.40
CA ALA A 18 3.59 -1.48 -0.53
C ALA A 18 4.21 -1.23 -1.92
N ASP A 19 3.65 -0.32 -2.69
CA ASP A 19 3.88 -0.15 -4.13
C ASP A 19 4.78 1.04 -4.51
N GLY A 20 5.19 1.88 -3.54
CA GLY A 20 5.99 3.07 -3.80
C GLY A 20 7.45 2.76 -4.14
N VAL A 21 8.01 3.57 -5.04
CA VAL A 21 9.43 3.56 -5.40
C VAL A 21 10.01 4.96 -5.19
N LEU A 22 11.14 5.05 -4.48
CA LEU A 22 11.99 6.24 -4.42
C LEU A 22 13.37 5.85 -4.95
N SER A 23 13.88 6.59 -5.93
CA SER A 23 15.14 6.28 -6.59
C SER A 23 15.90 7.52 -7.04
N PHE A 24 17.23 7.41 -7.13
CA PHE A 24 18.03 8.40 -7.84
C PHE A 24 17.81 8.27 -9.35
N GLN A 25 17.67 9.40 -10.00
CA GLN A 25 17.75 9.55 -11.45
C GLN A 25 18.86 10.54 -11.81
N PHE A 26 19.55 10.28 -12.90
CA PHE A 26 20.65 11.13 -13.36
C PHE A 26 20.29 11.71 -14.71
N VAL A 27 20.18 13.04 -14.76
CA VAL A 27 19.87 13.80 -15.98
C VAL A 27 21.01 14.77 -16.23
N ASP A 28 21.71 14.66 -17.33
CA ASP A 28 22.88 15.49 -17.67
C ASP A 28 23.93 15.54 -16.53
N SER A 29 24.14 14.42 -15.85
CA SER A 29 25.00 14.27 -14.66
C SER A 29 24.51 14.99 -13.41
N TYR A 30 23.28 15.51 -13.36
CA TYR A 30 22.66 15.99 -12.13
C TYR A 30 21.87 14.87 -11.42
N CYS A 31 22.00 14.81 -10.10
CA CYS A 31 21.23 13.87 -9.30
C CYS A 31 19.84 14.42 -8.98
N CYS A 32 18.83 13.76 -9.47
CA CYS A 32 17.42 13.99 -9.12
C CYS A 32 16.89 12.85 -8.26
N LEU A 33 15.98 13.14 -7.35
CA LEU A 33 15.25 12.13 -6.61
C LEU A 33 13.85 11.99 -7.24
N ASN A 34 13.49 10.77 -7.62
CA ASN A 34 12.20 10.46 -8.25
C ASN A 34 11.39 9.54 -7.34
N LEU A 35 10.19 9.99 -6.95
CA LEU A 35 9.19 9.18 -6.29
C LEU A 35 8.13 8.77 -7.31
N GLN A 36 7.76 7.50 -7.29
CA GLN A 36 6.72 6.95 -8.15
C GLN A 36 5.78 6.04 -7.34
N LEU A 37 4.48 6.18 -7.61
CA LEU A 37 3.42 5.28 -7.18
C LEU A 37 2.51 5.01 -8.37
N ALA A 38 2.23 3.75 -8.67
CA ALA A 38 1.39 3.37 -9.80
C ALA A 38 0.26 2.44 -9.37
N ALA A 39 -0.90 2.59 -10.03
CA ALA A 39 -2.01 1.65 -9.91
C ALA A 39 -2.68 1.46 -11.28
N SER A 40 -3.23 0.26 -11.53
CA SER A 40 -4.04 0.00 -12.70
C SER A 40 -5.45 0.59 -12.54
N GLU A 41 -6.09 0.99 -13.64
CA GLU A 41 -7.48 1.47 -13.63
C GLU A 41 -8.47 0.44 -13.06
N SER A 42 -8.18 -0.85 -13.21
CA SER A 42 -8.99 -1.92 -12.62
C SER A 42 -9.01 -1.91 -11.09
N ILE A 43 -7.99 -1.31 -10.46
CA ILE A 43 -7.86 -1.16 -9.00
C ILE A 43 -8.31 0.23 -8.58
N ASP A 44 -7.78 1.27 -9.23
CA ASP A 44 -8.10 2.69 -8.96
C ASP A 44 -9.33 3.16 -9.74
N LYS A 45 -10.48 2.57 -9.45
CA LYS A 45 -11.75 2.90 -10.13
C LYS A 45 -12.24 4.33 -9.91
N HIS A 46 -11.71 5.03 -8.94
CA HIS A 46 -12.13 6.38 -8.57
C HIS A 46 -11.09 7.46 -8.92
N GLY A 47 -10.02 7.11 -9.63
CA GLY A 47 -9.00 8.07 -10.07
C GLY A 47 -8.21 8.70 -8.92
N TYR A 48 -7.94 7.95 -7.86
CA TYR A 48 -7.17 8.47 -6.73
C TYR A 48 -5.75 8.87 -7.13
N ILE A 49 -5.09 8.08 -7.99
CA ILE A 49 -3.74 8.41 -8.51
C ILE A 49 -3.76 9.75 -9.25
N ASP A 50 -4.78 9.99 -10.09
CA ASP A 50 -4.93 11.26 -10.81
C ASP A 50 -5.17 12.43 -9.83
N SER A 51 -5.95 12.19 -8.77
CA SER A 51 -6.18 13.19 -7.73
C SER A 51 -4.89 13.59 -6.98
N LEU A 52 -3.94 12.67 -6.83
CA LEU A 52 -2.61 12.98 -6.27
C LEU A 52 -1.82 13.92 -7.19
N GLY A 53 -1.85 13.67 -8.51
CA GLY A 53 -1.22 14.53 -9.51
C GLY A 53 -1.76 15.96 -9.48
N ASN A 54 -3.09 16.11 -9.32
CA ASN A 54 -3.72 17.42 -9.17
C ASN A 54 -3.30 18.17 -7.91
N LYS A 55 -2.94 17.45 -6.85
CA LYS A 55 -2.43 18.04 -5.61
C LYS A 55 -0.94 18.39 -5.71
N MET A 56 -0.13 17.45 -6.24
CA MET A 56 1.33 17.57 -6.28
C MET A 56 1.94 16.65 -7.34
N GLY A 57 2.95 17.13 -8.07
CA GLY A 57 3.62 16.35 -9.09
C GLY A 57 2.83 16.25 -10.38
N HIS A 58 2.92 15.12 -11.05
CA HIS A 58 2.18 14.83 -12.29
C HIS A 58 1.84 13.35 -12.38
N VAL A 59 0.94 13.02 -13.29
CA VAL A 59 0.54 11.63 -13.60
C VAL A 59 0.96 11.30 -15.03
N THR A 60 1.51 10.11 -15.21
CA THR A 60 1.75 9.51 -16.53
C THR A 60 0.88 8.28 -16.69
N ILE A 61 0.32 8.11 -17.88
CA ILE A 61 -0.52 6.95 -18.19
C ILE A 61 0.32 6.00 -19.08
N ARG A 62 0.42 4.75 -18.64
CA ARG A 62 0.99 3.67 -19.43
C ARG A 62 -0.13 2.80 -19.97
N LYS A 63 -0.26 2.76 -21.29
CA LYS A 63 -1.12 1.83 -22.02
C LYS A 63 -0.28 0.62 -22.41
N TRP A 64 -0.86 -0.57 -22.32
CA TRP A 64 -0.22 -1.80 -22.74
C TRP A 64 -0.74 -2.18 -24.14
N GLU A 65 0.11 -2.75 -24.98
CA GLU A 65 -0.27 -3.25 -26.29
C GLU A 65 -1.21 -4.46 -26.18
N ASP A 66 -1.01 -5.27 -25.14
CA ASP A 66 -1.90 -6.40 -24.83
C ASP A 66 -3.22 -5.87 -24.24
N LYS A 67 -4.32 -6.12 -24.98
CA LYS A 67 -5.69 -5.72 -24.59
C LYS A 67 -6.20 -6.33 -23.28
N ASN A 68 -5.53 -7.37 -22.76
CA ASN A 68 -5.89 -7.99 -21.48
C ASN A 68 -5.38 -7.22 -20.26
N TRP A 69 -4.52 -6.23 -20.45
CA TRP A 69 -3.96 -5.43 -19.37
C TRP A 69 -4.64 -4.06 -19.28
N SER A 70 -5.17 -3.75 -18.10
CA SER A 70 -5.71 -2.41 -17.86
C SER A 70 -4.60 -1.36 -17.91
N PRO A 71 -4.88 -0.14 -18.42
CA PRO A 71 -3.97 0.98 -18.30
C PRO A 71 -3.53 1.20 -16.86
N SER A 72 -2.33 1.73 -16.69
CA SER A 72 -1.77 2.04 -15.38
C SER A 72 -1.45 3.53 -15.29
N HIS A 73 -1.95 4.18 -14.23
CA HIS A 73 -1.64 5.55 -13.90
C HIS A 73 -0.51 5.59 -12.89
N ALA A 74 0.51 6.39 -13.14
CA ALA A 74 1.66 6.54 -12.27
C ALA A 74 1.80 7.99 -11.83
N TRP A 75 1.57 8.25 -10.55
CA TRP A 75 1.88 9.50 -9.90
C TRP A 75 3.39 9.61 -9.65
N ARG A 76 3.96 10.77 -10.00
CA ARG A 76 5.40 11.03 -9.90
C ARG A 76 5.71 12.38 -9.26
N LEU A 77 6.73 12.39 -8.37
CA LEU A 77 7.36 13.59 -7.85
C LEU A 77 8.83 13.58 -8.25
N TYR A 78 9.28 14.61 -8.93
CA TYR A 78 10.70 14.80 -9.28
C TYR A 78 11.18 16.23 -9.06
N SER A 79 10.27 17.19 -8.87
CA SER A 79 10.72 18.56 -8.55
C SER A 79 11.33 18.60 -7.15
N SER A 80 12.45 19.29 -7.00
CA SER A 80 13.11 19.45 -5.69
C SER A 80 12.17 20.04 -4.64
N LYS A 81 11.24 20.91 -5.06
CA LYS A 81 10.23 21.53 -4.19
C LYS A 81 9.28 20.48 -3.63
N ASP A 82 8.68 19.65 -4.51
CA ASP A 82 7.70 18.65 -4.10
C ASP A 82 8.35 17.54 -3.26
N ILE A 83 9.54 17.08 -3.64
CA ILE A 83 10.33 16.11 -2.88
C ILE A 83 10.62 16.63 -1.46
N ASN A 84 11.10 17.89 -1.32
CA ASN A 84 11.38 18.49 -0.01
C ASN A 84 10.13 18.66 0.86
N MET A 85 8.97 18.90 0.25
CA MET A 85 7.71 19.05 0.97
C MET A 85 7.12 17.71 1.40
N PHE A 86 7.24 16.67 0.58
CA PHE A 86 6.52 15.41 0.75
C PHE A 86 7.35 14.33 1.48
N VAL A 87 8.58 14.05 0.99
CA VAL A 87 9.36 12.91 1.49
C VAL A 87 9.62 12.97 3.00
N PRO A 88 10.06 14.09 3.60
CA PRO A 88 10.30 14.16 5.05
C PRO A 88 9.05 13.94 5.90
N ARG A 89 7.86 14.21 5.35
CA ARG A 89 6.59 13.98 6.05
C ARG A 89 6.19 12.52 6.01
N VAL A 90 6.25 11.89 4.83
CA VAL A 90 5.76 10.54 4.65
C VAL A 90 6.66 9.49 5.30
N VAL A 91 7.99 9.65 5.24
CA VAL A 91 8.95 8.68 5.82
C VAL A 91 8.80 8.50 7.33
N LYS A 92 8.31 9.52 8.05
CA LYS A 92 8.03 9.45 9.49
C LYS A 92 6.96 8.42 9.84
N HIS A 93 6.09 8.06 8.89
CA HIS A 93 4.98 7.15 9.06
C HIS A 93 5.19 5.80 8.37
N MET A 94 6.22 5.67 7.55
CA MET A 94 6.57 4.42 6.89
C MET A 94 7.10 3.39 7.91
N VAL A 95 6.74 2.14 7.71
CA VAL A 95 7.09 1.01 8.58
C VAL A 95 8.15 0.10 7.94
N ILE A 96 8.13 -0.01 6.60
CA ILE A 96 8.99 -0.91 5.84
C ILE A 96 10.17 -0.15 5.23
N LYS A 97 9.89 0.82 4.37
CA LYS A 97 10.90 1.52 3.56
C LYS A 97 11.39 2.84 4.19
N GLY A 98 10.93 3.18 5.40
CA GLY A 98 11.17 4.50 5.99
C GLY A 98 12.63 4.87 6.14
N LYS A 99 13.49 3.98 6.68
CA LYS A 99 14.94 4.21 6.78
C LYS A 99 15.60 4.35 5.41
N HIS A 100 15.31 3.43 4.50
CA HIS A 100 15.81 3.46 3.14
C HIS A 100 15.51 4.80 2.46
N TRP A 101 14.24 5.23 2.45
CA TRP A 101 13.84 6.48 1.83
C TRP A 101 14.44 7.70 2.49
N ASN A 102 14.56 7.69 3.82
CA ASN A 102 15.24 8.78 4.56
C ASN A 102 16.73 8.87 4.19
N ASN A 103 17.41 7.73 4.05
CA ASN A 103 18.79 7.66 3.63
C ASN A 103 18.99 8.21 2.21
N LEU A 104 18.13 7.80 1.26
CA LEU A 104 18.16 8.34 -0.11
C LEU A 104 17.91 9.85 -0.13
N TYR A 105 16.91 10.33 0.63
CA TYR A 105 16.58 11.74 0.70
C TYR A 105 17.75 12.58 1.28
N ASN A 106 18.37 12.13 2.37
CA ASN A 106 19.51 12.84 2.96
C ASN A 106 20.72 12.82 2.02
N LYS A 107 21.02 11.67 1.40
CA LYS A 107 22.12 11.57 0.44
C LYS A 107 21.89 12.45 -0.78
N TRP A 108 20.67 12.50 -1.32
CA TRP A 108 20.33 13.41 -2.40
C TRP A 108 20.58 14.88 -2.05
N LYS A 109 20.29 15.32 -0.82
CA LYS A 109 20.55 16.70 -0.39
C LYS A 109 22.02 17.09 -0.44
N GLU A 110 22.94 16.14 -0.22
CA GLU A 110 24.38 16.37 -0.33
C GLU A 110 24.86 16.63 -1.77
N PHE A 111 24.15 16.02 -2.74
CA PHE A 111 24.57 16.00 -4.15
C PHE A 111 23.71 16.86 -5.09
N LYS A 112 22.54 17.32 -4.64
CA LYS A 112 21.62 18.08 -5.49
C LYS A 112 22.23 19.40 -5.95
N GLY A 113 21.90 19.81 -7.19
CA GLY A 113 22.22 21.13 -7.73
C GLY A 113 23.64 21.29 -8.29
N ARG A 114 24.43 20.23 -8.33
CA ARG A 114 25.74 20.23 -8.98
C ARG A 114 25.91 19.04 -9.94
N LYS A 115 26.75 19.19 -10.94
CA LYS A 115 27.15 18.08 -11.81
C LYS A 115 28.01 17.09 -11.03
N LEU A 116 27.79 15.82 -11.31
CA LEU A 116 28.50 14.71 -10.70
C LEU A 116 29.50 14.11 -11.69
N SER A 117 30.61 13.62 -11.14
CA SER A 117 31.52 12.73 -11.86
C SER A 117 30.90 11.34 -12.03
N GLU A 118 31.43 10.55 -12.92
CA GLU A 118 31.02 9.17 -13.13
C GLU A 118 31.21 8.31 -11.86
N SER A 119 32.30 8.53 -11.13
CA SER A 119 32.57 7.85 -9.85
C SER A 119 31.51 8.17 -8.80
N GLU A 120 31.05 9.42 -8.70
CA GLU A 120 29.98 9.81 -7.78
C GLU A 120 28.62 9.20 -8.18
N ILE A 121 28.33 9.14 -9.47
CA ILE A 121 27.12 8.46 -9.99
C ILE A 121 27.13 6.99 -9.60
N ASN A 122 28.26 6.30 -9.80
CA ASN A 122 28.40 4.88 -9.45
C ASN A 122 28.31 4.68 -7.92
N TYR A 123 28.93 5.54 -7.13
CA TYR A 123 28.78 5.54 -5.68
C TYR A 123 27.30 5.65 -5.26
N LEU A 124 26.52 6.57 -5.82
CA LEU A 124 25.12 6.76 -5.47
C LEU A 124 24.25 5.54 -5.88
N LYS A 125 24.57 4.88 -6.99
CA LYS A 125 23.90 3.62 -7.39
C LYS A 125 24.13 2.51 -6.38
N GLU A 126 25.38 2.31 -5.94
CA GLU A 126 25.70 1.30 -4.92
C GLU A 126 25.11 1.67 -3.56
N PHE A 127 25.23 2.92 -3.12
CA PHE A 127 24.58 3.42 -1.91
C PHE A 127 23.08 3.12 -1.89
N SER A 128 22.37 3.30 -3.03
CA SER A 128 20.95 3.00 -3.12
C SER A 128 20.64 1.51 -2.89
N LYS A 129 21.49 0.61 -3.39
CA LYS A 129 21.34 -0.84 -3.17
C LYS A 129 21.59 -1.22 -1.72
N GLU A 130 22.69 -0.74 -1.14
CA GLU A 130 23.06 -1.01 0.26
C GLU A 130 22.00 -0.46 1.23
N SER A 131 21.55 0.78 1.02
CA SER A 131 20.52 1.40 1.84
C SER A 131 19.21 0.62 1.87
N ARG A 132 18.90 -0.14 0.81
CA ARG A 132 17.71 -1.00 0.76
C ARG A 132 17.80 -2.18 1.71
N LEU A 133 19.01 -2.65 2.04
CA LEU A 133 19.23 -3.72 3.00
C LEU A 133 18.95 -3.27 4.45
N ASP A 134 19.03 -1.96 4.72
CA ASP A 134 18.67 -1.33 6.00
C ASP A 134 17.21 -0.85 6.01
N ALA A 135 16.31 -1.65 5.48
CA ALA A 135 14.88 -1.33 5.48
C ALA A 135 14.30 -1.37 6.91
N GLY A 136 13.28 -0.56 7.16
CA GLY A 136 12.59 -0.51 8.44
C GLY A 136 12.08 0.89 8.78
N PRO A 137 11.40 1.07 9.91
CA PRO A 137 10.90 2.37 10.36
C PRO A 137 12.04 3.24 10.89
N ILE A 138 11.97 4.55 10.67
CA ILE A 138 12.93 5.51 11.24
C ILE A 138 12.86 5.51 12.78
N LYS A 139 11.64 5.41 13.31
CA LYS A 139 11.39 5.29 14.74
C LYS A 139 10.63 4.00 15.00
N SER A 140 11.06 3.23 16.00
CA SER A 140 10.33 2.05 16.44
C SER A 140 8.89 2.44 16.78
N LYS A 141 7.92 1.96 16.00
CA LYS A 141 6.49 2.13 16.26
C LYS A 141 5.92 0.82 16.76
N LYS A 142 5.26 0.86 17.90
CA LYS A 142 4.64 -0.35 18.48
C LYS A 142 3.48 -0.88 17.63
N HIS A 143 2.71 0.01 16.98
CA HIS A 143 1.55 -0.36 16.15
C HIS A 143 1.40 0.59 14.95
N PRO A 144 1.10 0.08 13.75
CA PRO A 144 0.73 0.90 12.62
C PRO A 144 -0.65 1.56 12.83
N THR A 145 -0.86 2.74 12.26
CA THR A 145 -2.17 3.40 12.28
C THR A 145 -3.14 2.73 11.31
N TRP A 146 -4.46 2.90 11.53
CA TRP A 146 -5.48 2.38 10.61
C TRP A 146 -5.34 2.97 9.20
N ALA A 147 -4.96 4.24 9.08
CA ALA A 147 -4.68 4.86 7.80
C ALA A 147 -3.51 4.18 7.09
N TRP A 148 -2.39 3.89 7.80
CA TRP A 148 -1.27 3.15 7.23
C TRP A 148 -1.69 1.72 6.80
N ILE A 149 -2.44 1.00 7.64
CA ILE A 149 -2.93 -0.36 7.32
C ILE A 149 -3.80 -0.33 6.06
N ALA A 150 -4.70 0.65 5.93
CA ALA A 150 -5.53 0.80 4.75
C ALA A 150 -4.70 1.04 3.49
N GLY A 151 -3.71 1.93 3.56
CA GLY A 151 -2.80 2.20 2.44
C GLY A 151 -2.00 0.96 2.04
N TYR A 152 -1.44 0.25 3.01
CA TYR A 152 -0.68 -0.98 2.75
C TYR A 152 -1.55 -2.07 2.12
N LEU A 153 -2.77 -2.27 2.60
CA LEU A 153 -3.71 -3.25 2.03
C LEU A 153 -4.27 -2.79 0.67
N ASP A 154 -4.32 -1.50 0.40
CA ASP A 154 -4.69 -0.98 -0.93
C ASP A 154 -3.60 -1.28 -1.97
N GLY A 155 -2.32 -1.33 -1.59
CA GLY A 155 -1.24 -1.86 -2.43
C GLY A 155 -1.23 -3.40 -2.41
N ASP A 156 -0.53 -3.99 -1.47
CA ASP A 156 -0.23 -5.44 -1.38
C ASP A 156 -1.38 -6.32 -0.87
N GLY A 157 -2.51 -5.73 -0.48
CA GLY A 157 -3.64 -6.48 0.07
C GLY A 157 -4.58 -7.03 -1.00
N CYS A 158 -5.24 -8.13 -0.65
CA CYS A 158 -6.30 -8.73 -1.43
C CYS A 158 -7.56 -8.89 -0.59
N TYR A 159 -8.68 -8.41 -1.13
CA TYR A 159 -10.02 -8.62 -0.60
C TYR A 159 -10.79 -9.53 -1.54
N SER A 160 -11.29 -10.67 -1.07
CA SER A 160 -11.99 -11.64 -1.91
C SER A 160 -13.04 -12.42 -1.15
N PHE A 161 -13.97 -13.01 -1.90
CA PHE A 161 -14.88 -14.03 -1.43
C PHE A 161 -14.30 -15.38 -1.80
N LYS A 162 -14.31 -16.33 -0.86
CA LYS A 162 -13.99 -17.73 -1.14
C LYS A 162 -15.22 -18.58 -0.88
N SER A 163 -15.47 -19.55 -1.75
CA SER A 163 -16.44 -20.61 -1.50
C SER A 163 -15.98 -21.45 -0.31
N HIS A 164 -16.93 -21.92 0.49
CA HIS A 164 -16.61 -22.84 1.57
C HIS A 164 -16.12 -24.16 0.99
N SER A 165 -15.09 -24.77 1.59
CA SER A 165 -14.57 -26.07 1.15
C SER A 165 -15.51 -27.25 1.48
N ASN A 166 -16.48 -27.05 2.37
CA ASN A 166 -17.48 -28.06 2.70
C ASN A 166 -18.54 -28.15 1.59
N PRO A 167 -18.78 -29.35 1.00
CA PRO A 167 -19.80 -29.57 -0.02
C PRO A 167 -21.22 -29.17 0.41
N GLU A 168 -21.57 -29.35 1.67
CA GLU A 168 -22.87 -29.01 2.24
C GLU A 168 -23.08 -27.49 2.33
N ALA A 169 -21.99 -26.73 2.34
CA ALA A 169 -21.98 -25.25 2.41
C ALA A 169 -21.61 -24.60 1.06
N LYS A 170 -21.78 -25.31 -0.07
CA LYS A 170 -21.35 -24.86 -1.42
C LYS A 170 -21.77 -23.46 -1.81
N ASN A 171 -22.86 -22.94 -1.26
CA ASN A 171 -23.37 -21.59 -1.51
C ASN A 171 -22.91 -20.55 -0.47
N SER A 172 -22.13 -20.95 0.55
CA SER A 172 -21.64 -19.98 1.53
C SER A 172 -20.30 -19.41 1.10
N LYS A 173 -20.25 -18.09 0.95
CA LYS A 173 -19.02 -17.34 0.68
C LYS A 173 -18.42 -16.86 2.00
N VAL A 174 -17.13 -17.07 2.18
CA VAL A 174 -16.34 -16.58 3.31
C VAL A 174 -15.54 -15.36 2.85
N LEU A 175 -15.59 -14.30 3.62
CA LEU A 175 -14.75 -13.12 3.39
C LEU A 175 -13.28 -13.49 3.67
N HIS A 176 -12.41 -13.12 2.75
CA HIS A 176 -11.00 -13.41 2.83
C HIS A 176 -10.19 -12.13 2.64
N ILE A 177 -9.33 -11.84 3.60
CA ILE A 177 -8.34 -10.77 3.53
C ILE A 177 -6.97 -11.40 3.53
N ALA A 178 -6.11 -10.98 2.63
CA ALA A 178 -4.72 -11.41 2.59
C ALA A 178 -3.81 -10.22 2.27
N ALA A 179 -2.57 -10.30 2.70
CA ALA A 179 -1.48 -9.44 2.25
C ALA A 179 -0.29 -10.33 1.91
N VAL A 180 0.48 -9.92 0.91
CA VAL A 180 1.65 -10.67 0.43
C VAL A 180 2.82 -9.71 0.37
N CYS A 181 4.00 -10.15 0.79
CA CYS A 181 5.24 -9.39 0.66
C CYS A 181 6.41 -10.31 0.32
N ASN A 182 7.51 -9.72 -0.12
CA ASN A 182 8.80 -10.41 -0.18
C ASN A 182 9.37 -10.61 1.23
N GLU A 183 10.30 -11.56 1.38
CA GLU A 183 10.88 -11.90 2.69
C GLU A 183 11.56 -10.71 3.41
N PRO A 184 12.30 -9.81 2.73
CA PRO A 184 12.85 -8.61 3.38
C PRO A 184 11.81 -7.68 3.99
N ASP A 185 10.59 -7.68 3.45
CA ASP A 185 9.49 -6.80 3.88
C ASP A 185 8.56 -7.46 4.90
N ARG A 186 8.98 -8.59 5.48
CA ARG A 186 8.18 -9.44 6.40
C ARG A 186 7.61 -8.69 7.59
N ILE A 187 8.24 -7.61 8.02
CA ILE A 187 7.82 -6.84 9.20
C ILE A 187 6.33 -6.42 9.15
N CYS A 188 5.81 -6.11 7.95
CA CYS A 188 4.40 -5.75 7.79
C CYS A 188 3.47 -6.93 8.03
N ILE A 189 3.84 -8.13 7.55
CA ILE A 189 3.09 -9.37 7.75
C ILE A 189 3.05 -9.75 9.23
N ASP A 190 4.17 -9.65 9.92
CA ASP A 190 4.26 -9.93 11.35
C ASP A 190 3.43 -8.93 12.18
N LEU A 191 3.40 -7.64 11.79
CA LEU A 191 2.55 -6.63 12.42
C LEU A 191 1.05 -6.91 12.20
N LEU A 192 0.64 -7.27 10.97
CA LEU A 192 -0.75 -7.66 10.68
C LEU A 192 -1.15 -8.90 11.47
N TYR A 193 -0.28 -9.91 11.54
CA TYR A 193 -0.53 -11.12 12.31
C TYR A 193 -0.65 -10.83 13.81
N LYS A 194 0.27 -10.04 14.38
CA LYS A 194 0.24 -9.65 15.78
C LYS A 194 -1.01 -8.84 16.15
N ALA A 195 -1.42 -7.94 15.27
CA ALA A 195 -2.56 -7.07 15.51
C ALA A 195 -3.91 -7.78 15.30
N PHE A 196 -4.00 -8.71 14.36
CA PHE A 196 -5.28 -9.25 13.88
C PHE A 196 -5.35 -10.78 13.89
N GLY A 197 -4.30 -11.48 14.27
CA GLY A 197 -4.22 -12.94 14.18
C GLY A 197 -4.27 -13.43 12.74
N GLY A 198 -4.84 -14.61 12.51
CA GLY A 198 -4.88 -15.25 11.20
C GLY A 198 -3.81 -16.31 11.02
N SER A 199 -3.26 -16.45 9.83
CA SER A 199 -2.16 -17.38 9.55
C SER A 199 -1.12 -16.75 8.62
N ILE A 200 0.14 -17.11 8.84
CA ILE A 200 1.26 -16.76 7.96
C ILE A 200 1.69 -18.03 7.23
N ARG A 201 1.94 -17.93 5.92
CA ARG A 201 2.54 -19.01 5.12
C ARG A 201 3.69 -18.45 4.31
N LYS A 202 4.78 -19.22 4.21
CA LYS A 202 5.89 -18.97 3.28
C LYS A 202 5.61 -19.75 2.00
N GLU A 203 5.62 -19.06 0.85
CA GLU A 203 5.36 -19.61 -0.48
C GLU A 203 6.56 -19.21 -1.38
N LYS A 204 7.55 -20.09 -1.54
CA LYS A 204 8.81 -19.82 -2.27
C LYS A 204 9.47 -18.51 -1.77
N ASN A 205 9.38 -17.42 -2.55
CA ASN A 205 9.98 -16.12 -2.26
C ASN A 205 9.00 -15.14 -1.61
N TRP A 206 7.76 -15.57 -1.33
CA TRP A 206 6.70 -14.73 -0.80
C TRP A 206 6.27 -15.18 0.57
N ILE A 207 5.95 -14.21 1.43
CA ILE A 207 5.29 -14.44 2.71
C ILE A 207 3.88 -13.90 2.59
N ARG A 208 2.91 -14.73 2.92
CA ARG A 208 1.49 -14.38 2.87
C ARG A 208 0.89 -14.43 4.26
N TRP A 209 0.33 -13.32 4.70
CA TRP A 209 -0.64 -13.29 5.78
C TRP A 209 -2.04 -13.44 5.20
N LYS A 210 -2.87 -14.22 5.86
CA LYS A 210 -4.28 -14.35 5.51
C LYS A 210 -5.14 -14.47 6.75
N ARG A 211 -6.35 -13.91 6.67
CA ARG A 211 -7.41 -14.12 7.64
C ARG A 211 -8.71 -14.43 6.92
N ASN A 212 -9.30 -15.57 7.24
CA ASN A 212 -10.64 -15.94 6.83
C ASN A 212 -11.61 -15.40 7.87
N LEU A 213 -12.64 -14.73 7.41
CA LEU A 213 -13.64 -14.09 8.24
C LEU A 213 -14.92 -14.93 8.13
N GLY A 214 -14.95 -16.05 8.85
CA GLY A 214 -16.11 -16.93 8.95
C GLY A 214 -17.25 -16.32 9.78
N VAL A 215 -18.34 -17.04 9.91
CA VAL A 215 -19.54 -16.62 10.66
C VAL A 215 -19.22 -16.31 12.12
N LYS A 216 -18.34 -17.08 12.75
CA LYS A 216 -17.90 -16.89 14.15
C LYS A 216 -17.08 -15.59 14.36
N ASP A 217 -16.40 -15.11 13.32
CA ASP A 217 -15.58 -13.89 13.36
C ASP A 217 -16.28 -12.68 12.74
N ALA A 218 -17.57 -12.78 12.44
CA ALA A 218 -18.31 -11.77 11.68
C ALA A 218 -18.21 -10.37 12.29
N SER A 219 -18.31 -10.25 13.61
CA SER A 219 -18.24 -8.96 14.30
C SER A 219 -16.85 -8.31 14.19
N PHE A 220 -15.78 -9.10 14.29
CA PHE A 220 -14.42 -8.62 14.09
C PHE A 220 -14.20 -8.18 12.64
N ALA A 221 -14.65 -9.02 11.69
CA ALA A 221 -14.54 -8.77 10.26
C ALA A 221 -15.13 -7.43 9.86
N ILE A 222 -16.35 -7.17 10.30
CA ILE A 222 -17.06 -5.93 10.00
C ILE A 222 -16.35 -4.73 10.62
N LYS A 223 -15.96 -4.82 11.88
CA LYS A 223 -15.23 -3.75 12.56
C LYS A 223 -13.92 -3.44 11.84
N PHE A 224 -13.18 -4.47 11.43
CA PHE A 224 -11.95 -4.33 10.66
C PHE A 224 -12.20 -3.67 9.31
N LEU A 225 -13.12 -4.22 8.50
CA LEU A 225 -13.42 -3.69 7.17
C LEU A 225 -13.95 -2.26 7.23
N ARG A 226 -14.82 -1.91 8.18
CA ARG A 226 -15.31 -0.53 8.37
C ARG A 226 -14.16 0.43 8.68
N ARG A 227 -13.25 0.06 9.59
CA ARG A 227 -12.09 0.91 9.93
C ARG A 227 -11.15 1.10 8.75
N VAL A 228 -10.86 0.04 8.01
CA VAL A 228 -10.02 0.12 6.79
C VAL A 228 -10.74 0.94 5.72
N CYS A 229 -12.04 0.73 5.51
CA CYS A 229 -12.86 1.44 4.51
C CYS A 229 -12.84 2.96 4.70
N ASN A 230 -12.84 3.43 5.96
CA ASN A 230 -12.78 4.86 6.26
C ASN A 230 -11.51 5.56 5.74
N HIS A 231 -10.43 4.80 5.54
CA HIS A 231 -9.14 5.32 5.08
C HIS A 231 -8.76 4.86 3.68
N SER A 232 -9.25 3.70 3.21
CA SER A 232 -8.96 3.15 1.88
C SER A 232 -9.39 4.10 0.77
N ARG A 233 -8.61 4.19 -0.31
CA ARG A 233 -8.86 5.02 -1.49
C ARG A 233 -8.92 4.17 -2.77
N LEU A 234 -7.95 3.30 -2.99
CA LEU A 234 -7.88 2.49 -4.21
C LEU A 234 -8.87 1.34 -4.23
N LYS A 235 -8.98 0.60 -3.12
CA LYS A 235 -9.83 -0.61 -3.03
C LYS A 235 -11.09 -0.39 -2.19
N LYS A 236 -11.45 0.85 -1.86
CA LYS A 236 -12.64 1.21 -1.06
C LYS A 236 -13.90 0.55 -1.62
N TRP A 237 -14.13 0.65 -2.92
CA TRP A 237 -15.27 0.06 -3.60
C TRP A 237 -15.41 -1.46 -3.36
N LYS A 238 -14.28 -2.17 -3.27
CA LYS A 238 -14.25 -3.62 -3.02
C LYS A 238 -14.59 -3.95 -1.58
N ILE A 239 -14.13 -3.14 -0.64
CA ILE A 239 -14.46 -3.27 0.79
C ILE A 239 -15.94 -3.00 1.01
N GLU A 240 -16.50 -1.98 0.36
CA GLU A 240 -17.94 -1.66 0.40
C GLU A 240 -18.79 -2.83 -0.14
N GLN A 241 -18.39 -3.45 -1.25
CA GLN A 241 -19.06 -4.66 -1.74
C GLN A 241 -19.05 -5.79 -0.71
N MET A 242 -17.95 -5.99 0.01
CA MET A 242 -17.85 -7.02 1.06
C MET A 242 -18.76 -6.70 2.25
N LEU A 243 -18.81 -5.43 2.68
CA LEU A 243 -19.69 -4.98 3.75
C LEU A 243 -21.17 -5.15 3.38
N ASN A 244 -21.55 -4.76 2.18
CA ASN A 244 -22.92 -4.91 1.67
C ASN A 244 -23.34 -6.37 1.59
N PHE A 245 -22.48 -7.25 1.07
CA PHE A 245 -22.77 -8.69 1.04
C PHE A 245 -23.03 -9.25 2.44
N HIS A 246 -22.24 -8.82 3.42
CA HIS A 246 -22.40 -9.30 4.79
C HIS A 246 -23.69 -8.78 5.43
N ASN A 247 -24.04 -7.51 5.25
CA ASN A 247 -25.27 -6.92 5.76
C ASN A 247 -26.51 -7.62 5.17
N ASN A 248 -26.53 -7.86 3.86
CA ASN A 248 -27.62 -8.57 3.20
C ASN A 248 -27.79 -10.01 3.71
N ARG A 249 -26.65 -10.67 4.07
CA ARG A 249 -26.70 -12.00 4.67
C ARG A 249 -27.29 -12.00 6.07
N LEU A 250 -26.95 -11.02 6.90
CA LEU A 250 -27.53 -10.89 8.24
C LEU A 250 -29.03 -10.62 8.20
N GLN A 251 -29.47 -9.78 7.27
CA GLN A 251 -30.89 -9.49 7.07
C GLN A 251 -31.68 -10.75 6.72
N ARG A 252 -31.22 -11.57 5.76
CA ARG A 252 -31.88 -12.83 5.38
C ARG A 252 -31.95 -13.82 6.54
N LEU A 253 -30.92 -13.88 7.40
CA LEU A 253 -30.93 -14.75 8.57
C LEU A 253 -31.94 -14.30 9.64
N SER A 254 -32.13 -12.99 9.79
CA SER A 254 -33.15 -12.46 10.71
C SER A 254 -34.57 -12.69 10.20
N GLU A 255 -34.81 -12.56 8.89
CA GLU A 255 -36.10 -12.83 8.25
C GLU A 255 -36.53 -14.31 8.38
N ASN A 256 -35.59 -15.25 8.17
CA ASN A 256 -35.85 -16.69 8.31
C ASN A 256 -36.15 -17.11 9.76
N ASN A 257 -35.54 -16.46 10.76
CA ASN A 257 -35.78 -16.75 12.19
C ASN A 257 -37.09 -16.09 12.71
N SER A 258 -37.71 -15.19 11.95
CA SER A 258 -38.96 -14.54 12.30
C SER A 258 -40.18 -15.26 11.74
N THR A 259 -39.97 -16.29 10.95
CA THR A 259 -41.00 -17.12 10.29
C THR A 259 -41.18 -18.51 10.93
N GLU A 260 -40.38 -18.82 11.95
CA GLU A 260 -40.56 -19.94 12.87
C GLU A 260 -41.18 -19.48 14.19
#